data_cd8c8d7e6c12e2cbc864e1481074a419
#
_entry.id   cd8c8d7e6c12e2cbc864e1481074a419
#
_cell.length_a   1.000
_cell.length_b   1.000
_cell.length_c   1.000
_cell.angle_alpha   90.00
_cell.angle_beta   90.00
_cell.angle_gamma   90.00
#
_symmetry.space_group_name_H-M   'P 1'
#
loop_
_entity.id
_entity.type
_entity.pdbx_description
1 polymer ?
#
loop_
_entity_poly.entity_id
_entity_poly.type
_entity_poly.pdbx_seq_one_letter_code
_entity_poly.pdbx_strand_id
1 'polypeptide(L)'
;MNSLKQKFLIIKLSSIGDIVHALPFLRTLRTNHPNAYIAWIIEESFQDLIKCNPDLDEVIPVPTRYWRKNINIKSWNEIYQTRKLLKEHRFDWTFDLQGLIKTG
;
A
#
# COMPACT_ATOMS: atom_id res chain seq x y z
N MET A 1 7.82 16.58 -21.40
CA MET A 1 7.44 16.39 -21.04
C MET A 1 7.32 15.49 -20.45
N ASN A 2 7.66 14.94 -20.19
CA ASN A 2 7.35 14.25 -19.68
C ASN A 2 6.92 14.34 -18.59
N SER A 3 6.92 14.67 -18.51
CA SER A 3 6.18 15.22 -17.42
C SER A 3 5.17 14.29 -16.84
N LEU A 4 5.07 13.13 -17.35
CA LEU A 4 4.15 12.14 -16.84
C LEU A 4 4.72 11.50 -15.60
N LYS A 5 4.12 11.82 -14.45
CA LYS A 5 4.48 11.18 -13.22
C LYS A 5 4.03 9.73 -13.26
N GLN A 6 4.92 8.84 -12.88
CA GLN A 6 4.52 7.46 -12.67
C GLN A 6 3.83 7.33 -11.32
N LYS A 7 2.86 6.44 -11.26
CA LYS A 7 2.12 6.18 -10.02
C LYS A 7 2.39 4.76 -9.58
N PHE A 8 2.91 4.62 -8.38
CA PHE A 8 3.24 3.32 -7.82
C PHE A 8 2.41 3.04 -6.59
N LEU A 9 1.99 1.78 -6.45
CA LEU A 9 1.28 1.33 -5.27
C LEU A 9 2.09 0.21 -4.62
N ILE A 10 2.34 0.35 -3.32
CA ILE A 10 2.98 -0.71 -2.54
C ILE A 10 1.92 -1.36 -1.69
N ILE A 11 1.81 -2.67 -1.75
CA ILE A 11 0.89 -3.44 -0.92
C ILE A 11 1.71 -4.20 0.11
N LYS A 12 1.71 -3.71 1.34
CA LYS A 12 2.35 -4.40 2.46
C LYS A 12 1.53 -4.08 3.70
N LEU A 13 0.65 -5.02 4.04
CA LEU A 13 -0.36 -4.79 5.07
C LEU A 13 0.15 -5.01 6.49
N SER A 14 0.99 -6.00 6.69
CA SER A 14 1.48 -6.42 8.01
C SER A 14 2.69 -7.34 7.84
N SER A 15 3.42 -7.70 8.85
CA SER A 15 3.30 -7.21 10.20
C SER A 15 4.42 -6.20 10.46
N ILE A 16 4.62 -5.78 11.72
CA ILE A 16 5.57 -4.72 12.03
C ILE A 16 6.96 -4.99 11.45
N GLY A 17 7.51 -6.17 11.69
CA GLY A 17 8.85 -6.51 11.19
C GLY A 17 8.90 -6.50 9.67
N ASP A 18 7.87 -7.03 9.03
CA ASP A 18 7.82 -7.09 7.57
C ASP A 18 7.71 -5.71 6.97
N ILE A 19 6.95 -4.83 7.62
CA ILE A 19 6.80 -3.46 7.15
C ILE A 19 8.15 -2.73 7.23
N VAL A 20 8.85 -2.90 8.36
CA VAL A 20 10.16 -2.28 8.53
C VAL A 20 11.13 -2.79 7.46
N HIS A 21 11.08 -4.09 7.15
CA HIS A 21 11.95 -4.66 6.14
C HIS A 21 11.62 -4.18 4.73
N ALA A 22 10.42 -3.65 4.51
CA ALA A 22 10.03 -3.14 3.21
C ALA A 22 10.44 -1.67 3.01
N LEU A 23 10.87 -0.99 4.08
CA LEU A 23 11.26 0.41 3.97
C LEU A 23 12.44 0.64 3.02
N PRO A 24 13.47 -0.22 2.98
CA PRO A 24 14.54 -0.04 2.01
C PRO A 24 14.04 -0.11 0.57
N PHE A 25 13.05 -0.94 0.29
CA PHE A 25 12.45 -1.00 -1.04
C PHE A 25 11.83 0.34 -1.39
N LEU A 26 11.08 0.93 -0.46
CA LEU A 26 10.47 2.23 -0.66
C LEU A 26 11.54 3.29 -0.94
N ARG A 27 12.62 3.27 -0.14
CA ARG A 27 13.68 4.24 -0.30
C ARG A 27 14.34 4.12 -1.68
N THR A 28 14.59 2.89 -2.12
CA THR A 28 15.16 2.64 -3.43
C THR A 28 14.22 3.12 -4.53
N LEU A 29 12.95 2.84 -4.39
CA LEU A 29 11.96 3.26 -5.36
C LEU A 29 11.92 4.78 -5.48
N ARG A 30 11.91 5.48 -4.35
CA ARG A 30 11.89 6.94 -4.35
C ARG A 30 13.17 7.50 -4.95
N THR A 31 14.31 6.90 -4.61
CA THR A 31 15.59 7.37 -5.12
C THR A 31 15.66 7.28 -6.64
N ASN A 32 15.13 6.19 -7.19
CA ASN A 32 15.14 5.99 -8.63
C ASN A 32 14.03 6.73 -9.37
N HIS A 33 12.98 7.14 -8.63
CA HIS A 33 11.84 7.82 -9.24
C HIS A 33 11.43 9.01 -8.37
N PRO A 34 12.28 10.05 -8.32
CA PRO A 34 12.06 11.15 -7.36
C PRO A 34 10.77 11.91 -7.58
N ASN A 35 10.23 11.89 -8.80
CA ASN A 35 9.00 12.63 -9.10
C ASN A 35 7.76 11.76 -9.13
N ALA A 36 7.90 10.47 -8.81
CA ALA A 36 6.75 9.56 -8.85
C ALA A 36 5.78 9.84 -7.73
N TYR A 37 4.54 9.41 -7.93
CA TYR A 37 3.53 9.40 -6.89
C TYR A 37 3.53 8.01 -6.28
N ILE A 38 3.87 7.88 -5.02
CA ILE A 38 3.98 6.59 -4.35
C ILE A 38 2.97 6.49 -3.22
N ALA A 39 2.10 5.48 -3.30
CA ALA A 39 1.11 5.21 -2.28
C ALA A 39 1.41 3.85 -1.65
N TRP A 40 1.06 3.70 -0.40
CA TRP A 40 1.27 2.44 0.34
C TRP A 40 -0.02 2.07 1.04
N ILE A 41 -0.54 0.88 0.73
CA ILE A 41 -1.73 0.37 1.40
C ILE A 41 -1.28 -0.52 2.55
N ILE A 42 -1.81 -0.25 3.75
CA ILE A 42 -1.34 -0.85 4.99
C ILE A 42 -2.52 -1.11 5.93
N GLU A 43 -2.37 -2.12 6.78
CA GLU A 43 -3.35 -2.37 7.84
C GLU A 43 -3.40 -1.14 8.76
N GLU A 44 -4.60 -0.67 9.06
CA GLU A 44 -4.75 0.60 9.76
C GLU A 44 -4.02 0.67 11.10
N SER A 45 -3.89 -0.46 11.80
CA SER A 45 -3.22 -0.46 13.10
C SER A 45 -1.72 -0.22 12.99
N PHE A 46 -1.15 -0.33 11.78
CA PHE A 46 0.28 -0.13 11.55
C PHE A 46 0.60 1.16 10.80
N GLN A 47 -0.41 1.97 10.48
CA GLN A 47 -0.18 3.14 9.63
C GLN A 47 0.80 4.14 10.24
N ASP A 48 0.88 4.19 11.56
CA ASP A 48 1.80 5.15 12.21
C ASP A 48 3.25 4.87 11.89
N LEU A 49 3.58 3.65 11.47
CA LEU A 49 4.95 3.31 11.12
C LEU A 49 5.43 4.05 9.87
N ILE A 50 4.49 4.42 8.99
CA ILE A 50 4.85 4.97 7.69
C ILE A 50 4.19 6.32 7.37
N LYS A 51 3.22 6.78 8.19
CA LYS A 51 2.41 7.92 7.79
C LYS A 51 3.20 9.22 7.64
N CYS A 52 4.34 9.32 8.31
CA CYS A 52 5.17 10.53 8.21
C CYS A 52 6.42 10.31 7.36
N ASN A 53 6.45 9.20 6.61
CA ASN A 53 7.62 8.90 5.80
C ASN A 53 7.68 9.84 4.58
N PRO A 54 8.76 10.60 4.43
CA PRO A 54 8.86 11.58 3.34
C PRO A 54 8.93 10.96 1.95
N ASP A 55 9.22 9.67 1.86
CA ASP A 55 9.28 8.98 0.58
C ASP A 55 7.91 8.61 0.03
N LEU A 56 6.86 8.73 0.86
CA LEU A 56 5.50 8.41 0.46
C LEU A 56 4.69 9.67 0.19
N ASP A 57 3.85 9.59 -0.83
CA ASP A 57 2.88 10.65 -1.12
C ASP A 57 1.55 10.38 -0.45
N GLU A 58 1.21 9.10 -0.29
CA GLU A 58 -0.07 8.75 0.29
C GLU A 58 0.02 7.44 1.07
N VAL A 59 -0.67 7.40 2.21
CA VAL A 59 -0.84 6.19 3.00
C VAL A 59 -2.31 5.84 2.97
N ILE A 60 -2.63 4.60 2.59
CA ILE A 60 -4.01 4.13 2.48
C ILE A 60 -4.24 3.05 3.54
N PRO A 61 -4.78 3.43 4.71
CA PRO A 61 -5.04 2.43 5.75
C PRO A 61 -6.31 1.65 5.43
N VAL A 62 -6.26 0.35 5.71
CA VAL A 62 -7.41 -0.53 5.51
C VAL A 62 -7.62 -1.39 6.77
N PRO A 63 -8.86 -1.66 7.15
CA PRO A 63 -9.13 -2.42 8.38
C PRO A 63 -9.14 -3.93 8.11
N THR A 64 -8.00 -4.46 7.65
CA THR A 64 -7.93 -5.87 7.25
C THR A 64 -8.18 -6.82 8.42
N ARG A 65 -7.74 -6.46 9.63
CA ARG A 65 -8.00 -7.28 10.81
C ARG A 65 -9.48 -7.37 11.10
N TYR A 66 -10.16 -6.24 10.99
CA TYR A 66 -11.60 -6.17 11.19
C TYR A 66 -12.31 -7.04 10.14
N TRP A 67 -11.90 -6.92 8.89
CA TRP A 67 -12.51 -7.68 7.81
C TRP A 67 -12.38 -9.19 8.04
N ARG A 68 -11.21 -9.62 8.50
CA ARG A 68 -10.99 -11.06 8.75
C ARG A 68 -11.83 -11.59 9.89
N LYS A 69 -12.06 -10.76 10.91
CA LYS A 69 -12.85 -11.18 12.07
C LYS A 69 -14.35 -11.07 11.82
N ASN A 70 -14.75 -10.20 10.93
CA ASN A 70 -16.15 -9.86 10.72
C ASN A 70 -16.53 -10.09 9.26
N ILE A 71 -16.45 -11.33 8.82
CA ILE A 71 -16.78 -11.69 7.43
C ILE A 71 -18.30 -11.66 7.29
N ASN A 72 -18.79 -10.61 6.64
CA ASN A 72 -20.20 -10.45 6.39
C ASN A 72 -20.38 -9.58 5.15
N ILE A 73 -21.63 -9.30 4.78
CA ILE A 73 -21.91 -8.53 3.57
C ILE A 73 -21.30 -7.14 3.62
N LYS A 74 -21.33 -6.53 4.79
CA LYS A 74 -20.76 -5.18 4.93
C LYS A 74 -19.26 -5.19 4.68
N SER A 75 -18.55 -6.17 5.25
CA SER A 75 -17.11 -6.28 5.04
C SER A 75 -16.77 -6.52 3.58
N TRP A 76 -17.50 -7.39 2.92
CA TRP A 76 -17.29 -7.65 1.50
C TRP A 76 -17.51 -6.39 0.68
N ASN A 77 -18.54 -5.62 1.03
CA ASN A 77 -18.80 -4.38 0.33
C ASN A 77 -17.66 -3.38 0.49
N GLU A 78 -17.12 -3.28 1.70
CA GLU A 78 -16.00 -2.37 1.96
C GLU A 78 -14.76 -2.79 1.17
N ILE A 79 -14.50 -4.10 1.11
CA ILE A 79 -13.37 -4.60 0.34
C ILE A 79 -13.54 -4.28 -1.14
N TYR A 80 -14.74 -4.49 -1.65
CA TYR A 80 -15.05 -4.19 -3.05
C TYR A 80 -14.84 -2.71 -3.35
N GLN A 81 -15.34 -1.82 -2.48
CA GLN A 81 -15.21 -0.38 -2.67
C GLN A 81 -13.74 0.05 -2.64
N THR A 82 -12.96 -0.55 -1.75
CA THR A 82 -11.54 -0.25 -1.66
C THR A 82 -10.83 -0.65 -2.95
N ARG A 83 -11.12 -1.84 -3.46
CA ARG A 83 -10.51 -2.30 -4.71
C ARG A 83 -10.90 -1.40 -5.88
N LYS A 84 -12.16 -0.98 -5.92
CA LYS A 84 -12.63 -0.11 -6.97
C LYS A 84 -11.90 1.23 -6.93
N LEU A 85 -11.73 1.77 -5.72
CA LEU A 85 -11.04 3.04 -5.55
C LEU A 85 -9.59 2.93 -6.02
N LEU A 86 -8.92 1.83 -5.71
CA LEU A 86 -7.55 1.63 -6.14
C LEU A 86 -7.45 1.54 -7.66
N LYS A 87 -8.40 0.90 -8.30
CA LYS A 87 -8.42 0.82 -9.76
C LYS A 87 -8.62 2.19 -10.38
N GLU A 88 -9.42 3.04 -9.77
CA GLU A 88 -9.68 4.37 -10.29
C GLU A 88 -8.44 5.25 -10.21
N HIS A 89 -7.54 4.97 -9.28
CA HIS A 89 -6.28 5.70 -9.16
C HIS A 89 -5.34 5.42 -10.34
N ARG A 90 -5.53 4.33 -11.03
CA ARG A 90 -4.72 3.96 -12.21
C ARG A 90 -3.23 3.96 -11.94
N PHE A 91 -2.82 3.11 -11.01
CA PHE A 91 -1.40 2.95 -10.74
C PHE A 91 -0.70 2.30 -11.93
N ASP A 92 0.47 2.81 -12.26
CA ASP A 92 1.27 2.24 -13.35
C ASP A 92 1.89 0.91 -12.95
N TRP A 93 2.30 0.81 -11.68
CA TRP A 93 2.90 -0.40 -11.13
C TRP A 93 2.36 -0.66 -9.75
N THR A 94 2.09 -1.92 -9.47
CA THR A 94 1.66 -2.34 -8.15
C THR A 94 2.65 -3.39 -7.65
N PHE A 95 3.27 -3.11 -6.51
CA PHE A 95 4.25 -4.01 -5.91
C PHE A 95 3.60 -4.73 -4.73
N ASP A 96 3.21 -5.98 -4.94
CA ASP A 96 2.56 -6.77 -3.90
C ASP A 96 3.60 -7.49 -3.07
N LEU A 97 4.10 -6.79 -2.06
CA LEU A 97 5.11 -7.36 -1.17
C LEU A 97 4.50 -8.32 -0.16
N GLN A 98 3.20 -8.19 0.07
CA GLN A 98 2.49 -9.07 0.97
C GLN A 98 2.41 -10.48 0.39
N GLY A 99 2.19 -10.58 -0.90
CA GLY A 99 2.10 -11.88 -1.57
C GLY A 99 3.39 -12.66 -1.55
N LEU A 100 4.53 -11.98 -1.60
CA LEU A 100 5.82 -12.63 -1.61
C LEU A 100 6.09 -13.40 -0.32
N ILE A 101 5.54 -12.96 0.78
CA ILE A 101 5.78 -13.57 2.08
C ILE A 101 5.00 -14.86 2.22
N LYS A 102 3.90 -14.97 1.53
CA LYS A 102 3.05 -16.15 1.64
C LYS A 102 3.62 -17.38 0.96
N THR A 103 4.62 -17.20 0.14
CA THR A 103 5.18 -18.32 -0.61
C THR A 103 6.10 -19.18 0.22
N GLY A 104 6.42 -18.72 1.40
CA GLY A 104 7.30 -19.47 2.29
C GLY A 104 6.68 -20.77 2.76
#